data_44e9b67bb0612847089f0f2f3fd84c81
#
_entry.id   44e9b67bb0612847089f0f2f3fd84c81
#
_cell.length_a   1.000
_cell.length_b   1.000
_cell.length_c   1.000
_cell.angle_alpha   90.00
_cell.angle_beta   90.00
_cell.angle_gamma   90.00
#
_symmetry.space_group_name_H-M   'P 1'
#
loop_
_entity.id
_entity.type
_entity.pdbx_description
1 polymer ?
#
loop_
_entity_poly.entity_id
_entity_poly.type
_entity_poly.pdbx_seq_one_letter_code
_entity_poly.pdbx_strand_id
1 'polypeptide(L)'
;EIQETSEILSRRTKNNPVLVGDAGVGKTAVVEGLAQAIVNGDVPAAIKNKEIISIDISGLEAGTQYRGSFEENVQNLVNEVKEAGNIILFFDEIHQILGAGSTGDGQGSKGLADILKPALSRGELTVIGATTQDEYRNTILKNAALARRFNEVKVNAPSAEDTFKILQGIRDLYQQHHNVILPDEVLKAAV
;
A
#
# COMPACT_ATOMS: atom_id res chain seq x y z
N GLU A 1 -1.61 11.06 7.53
CA GLU A 1 -1.93 9.80 6.86
C GLU A 1 -1.34 8.58 7.60
N ILE A 2 -0.08 8.64 8.07
CA ILE A 2 0.57 7.50 8.77
C ILE A 2 -0.20 7.12 10.04
N GLN A 3 -0.55 8.09 10.88
CA GLN A 3 -1.31 7.85 12.10
C GLN A 3 -2.70 7.26 11.81
N GLU A 4 -3.42 7.83 10.86
CA GLU A 4 -4.74 7.35 10.44
C GLU A 4 -4.66 5.90 9.91
N THR A 5 -3.66 5.60 9.09
CA THR A 5 -3.42 4.25 8.57
C THR A 5 -3.16 3.26 9.70
N SER A 6 -2.34 3.63 10.68
CA SER A 6 -2.05 2.78 11.85
C SER A 6 -3.27 2.53 12.73
N GLU A 7 -4.12 3.53 12.89
CA GLU A 7 -5.39 3.42 13.64
C GLU A 7 -6.37 2.46 12.96
N ILE A 8 -6.50 2.55 11.63
CA ILE A 8 -7.34 1.62 10.86
C ILE A 8 -6.84 0.19 10.99
N LEU A 9 -5.56 -0.04 10.86
CA LEU A 9 -4.96 -1.38 11.02
C LEU A 9 -5.18 -1.97 12.40
N SER A 10 -5.36 -1.14 13.41
CA SER A 10 -5.58 -1.56 14.80
C SER A 10 -7.03 -1.95 15.10
N ARG A 11 -7.95 -1.72 14.19
CA ARG A 11 -9.37 -2.05 14.36
C ARG A 11 -9.61 -3.55 14.26
N ARG A 12 -10.69 -4.02 14.87
CA ARG A 12 -11.09 -5.44 14.79
C ARG A 12 -11.78 -5.78 13.47
N THR A 13 -12.48 -4.82 12.89
CA THR A 13 -13.22 -4.95 11.62
C THR A 13 -12.94 -3.76 10.74
N LYS A 14 -13.12 -3.93 9.42
CA LYS A 14 -12.84 -2.88 8.45
C LYS A 14 -11.43 -2.28 8.64
N ASN A 15 -10.46 -3.18 8.79
CA ASN A 15 -9.10 -2.88 9.23
C ASN A 15 -8.09 -2.83 8.08
N ASN A 16 -8.54 -2.76 6.84
CA ASN A 16 -7.70 -2.63 5.66
C ASN A 16 -7.74 -1.19 5.15
N PRO A 17 -6.67 -0.40 5.34
CA PRO A 17 -6.61 0.94 4.77
C PRO A 17 -6.35 0.91 3.27
N VAL A 18 -6.99 1.81 2.54
CA VAL A 18 -6.69 2.10 1.13
C VAL A 18 -6.20 3.54 1.03
N LEU A 19 -4.97 3.70 0.61
CA LEU A 19 -4.38 5.01 0.35
C LEU A 19 -4.88 5.50 -1.01
N VAL A 20 -5.64 6.57 -1.01
CA VAL A 20 -6.30 7.11 -2.19
C VAL A 20 -5.76 8.50 -2.51
N GLY A 21 -5.24 8.67 -3.71
CA GLY A 21 -4.69 9.93 -4.18
C GLY A 21 -4.17 9.83 -5.60
N ASP A 22 -3.86 10.97 -6.20
CA ASP A 22 -3.30 11.02 -7.54
C ASP A 22 -1.93 10.33 -7.61
N ALA A 23 -1.51 9.98 -8.81
CA ALA A 23 -0.18 9.40 -9.02
C ALA A 23 0.92 10.38 -8.56
N GLY A 24 1.90 9.87 -7.83
CA GLY A 24 3.05 10.66 -7.39
C GLY A 24 2.83 11.53 -6.15
N VAL A 25 1.67 11.44 -5.47
CA VAL A 25 1.41 12.25 -4.25
C VAL A 25 2.10 11.72 -2.99
N GLY A 26 2.75 10.54 -3.05
CA GLY A 26 3.49 9.98 -1.93
C GLY A 26 2.77 8.86 -1.18
N LYS A 27 1.87 8.11 -1.82
CA LYS A 27 1.20 6.95 -1.20
C LYS A 27 2.18 5.90 -0.68
N THR A 28 3.21 5.58 -1.46
CA THR A 28 4.27 4.65 -1.05
C THR A 28 5.06 5.19 0.14
N ALA A 29 5.34 6.49 0.19
CA ALA A 29 6.03 7.11 1.31
C ALA A 29 5.25 6.99 2.63
N VAL A 30 3.93 6.99 2.60
CA VAL A 30 3.08 6.73 3.78
C VAL A 30 3.33 5.32 4.32
N VAL A 31 3.42 4.33 3.44
CA VAL A 31 3.68 2.93 3.82
C VAL A 31 5.08 2.76 4.39
N GLU A 32 6.07 3.36 3.77
CA GLU A 32 7.46 3.37 4.27
C GLU A 32 7.56 4.03 5.65
N GLY A 33 6.90 5.17 5.83
CA GLY A 33 6.81 5.87 7.12
C GLY A 33 6.11 5.04 8.19
N LEU A 34 5.06 4.32 7.84
CA LEU A 34 4.39 3.40 8.75
C LEU A 34 5.29 2.22 9.15
N ALA A 35 6.00 1.62 8.20
CA ALA A 35 6.96 0.55 8.48
C ALA A 35 8.05 1.03 9.45
N GLN A 36 8.57 2.23 9.25
CA GLN A 36 9.54 2.84 10.16
C GLN A 36 8.94 3.11 11.55
N ALA A 37 7.70 3.56 11.63
CA ALA A 37 7.01 3.76 12.90
C ALA A 37 6.82 2.44 13.67
N ILE A 38 6.54 1.35 12.98
CA ILE A 38 6.46 0.01 13.60
C ILE A 38 7.80 -0.39 14.19
N VAL A 39 8.89 -0.22 13.44
CA VAL A 39 10.26 -0.52 13.91
C VAL A 39 10.61 0.31 15.16
N ASN A 40 10.22 1.57 15.18
CA ASN A 40 10.48 2.48 16.31
C ASN A 40 9.53 2.28 17.50
N GLY A 41 8.49 1.47 17.34
CA GLY A 41 7.46 1.26 18.37
C GLY A 41 6.46 2.41 18.53
N ASP A 42 6.39 3.33 17.57
CA ASP A 42 5.53 4.52 17.57
C ASP A 42 4.16 4.23 16.93
N VAL A 43 3.56 3.11 17.28
CA VAL A 43 2.28 2.64 16.74
C VAL A 43 1.42 2.06 17.86
N PRO A 44 0.10 1.93 17.66
CA PRO A 44 -0.76 1.23 18.62
C PRO A 44 -0.28 -0.19 18.92
N ALA A 45 -0.52 -0.65 20.14
CA ALA A 45 -0.06 -1.96 20.62
C ALA A 45 -0.48 -3.13 19.72
N ALA A 46 -1.66 -3.02 19.08
CA ALA A 46 -2.21 -4.05 18.21
C ALA A 46 -1.34 -4.36 16.97
N ILE A 47 -0.49 -3.42 16.55
CA ILE A 47 0.35 -3.56 15.34
C ILE A 47 1.85 -3.47 15.61
N LYS A 48 2.27 -3.37 16.88
CA LYS A 48 3.70 -3.25 17.24
C LYS A 48 4.59 -4.38 16.72
N ASN A 49 4.04 -5.58 16.62
CA ASN A 49 4.76 -6.77 16.17
C ASN A 49 4.45 -7.15 14.73
N LYS A 50 3.79 -6.27 13.98
CA LYS A 50 3.46 -6.52 12.59
C LYS A 50 4.63 -6.18 11.67
N GLU A 51 4.65 -6.84 10.54
CA GLU A 51 5.62 -6.64 9.47
C GLU A 51 4.87 -6.33 8.17
N ILE A 52 5.28 -5.29 7.46
CA ILE A 52 4.69 -4.92 6.17
C ILE A 52 5.53 -5.52 5.05
N ILE A 53 4.89 -6.29 4.20
CA ILE A 53 5.52 -6.90 3.01
C ILE A 53 4.85 -6.35 1.76
N SER A 54 5.64 -5.71 0.91
CA SER A 54 5.19 -5.24 -0.40
C SER A 54 5.16 -6.38 -1.40
N ILE A 55 4.04 -6.52 -2.10
CA ILE A 55 3.86 -7.54 -3.14
C ILE A 55 3.93 -6.88 -4.51
N ASP A 56 4.87 -7.34 -5.32
CA ASP A 56 4.96 -7.00 -6.74
C ASP A 56 4.15 -8.00 -7.56
N ILE A 57 3.01 -7.55 -8.07
CA ILE A 57 2.10 -8.37 -8.88
C ILE A 57 2.76 -8.80 -10.19
N SER A 58 3.46 -7.88 -10.84
CA SER A 58 4.16 -8.15 -12.11
C SER A 58 5.26 -9.20 -11.94
N GLY A 59 5.97 -9.16 -10.81
CA GLY A 59 6.98 -10.14 -10.46
C GLY A 59 6.42 -11.54 -10.20
N LEU A 60 5.23 -11.61 -9.59
CA LEU A 60 4.53 -12.88 -9.37
C LEU A 60 4.10 -13.53 -10.70
N GLU A 61 3.65 -12.74 -11.66
CA GLU A 61 3.24 -13.23 -12.98
C GLU A 61 4.45 -13.70 -13.82
N ALA A 62 5.55 -12.95 -13.80
CA ALA A 62 6.74 -13.23 -14.60
C ALA A 62 7.48 -14.50 -14.17
N GLY A 63 7.36 -14.92 -12.93
CA GLY A 63 8.06 -16.10 -12.38
C GLY A 63 7.40 -17.45 -12.71
N THR A 64 6.26 -17.46 -13.41
CA THR A 64 5.48 -18.68 -13.65
C THR A 64 5.19 -18.88 -15.13
N GLN A 65 5.68 -20.00 -15.70
CA GLN A 65 5.39 -20.36 -17.09
C GLN A 65 4.02 -21.05 -17.28
N TYR A 66 3.40 -21.49 -16.19
CA TYR A 66 2.13 -22.24 -16.22
C TYR A 66 1.13 -21.63 -15.23
N ARG A 67 -0.11 -21.49 -15.66
CA ARG A 67 -1.22 -20.92 -14.87
C ARG A 67 -1.44 -21.65 -13.53
N GLY A 68 -1.33 -22.97 -13.52
CA GLY A 68 -1.50 -23.77 -12.30
C GLY A 68 -0.43 -23.48 -11.24
N SER A 69 0.81 -23.24 -11.66
CA SER A 69 1.91 -22.88 -10.77
C SER A 69 1.72 -21.50 -10.14
N PHE A 70 1.17 -20.54 -10.90
CA PHE A 70 0.88 -19.20 -10.38
C PHE A 70 -0.19 -19.23 -9.30
N GLU A 71 -1.31 -19.90 -9.56
CA GLU A 71 -2.41 -20.02 -8.59
C GLU A 71 -1.96 -20.76 -7.32
N GLU A 72 -1.17 -21.82 -7.47
CA GLU A 72 -0.57 -22.55 -6.35
C GLU A 72 0.36 -21.66 -5.51
N ASN A 73 1.25 -20.89 -6.16
CA ASN A 73 2.15 -19.97 -5.47
C ASN A 73 1.41 -18.88 -4.70
N VAL A 74 0.35 -18.31 -5.28
CA VAL A 74 -0.48 -17.31 -4.60
C VAL A 74 -1.22 -17.91 -3.42
N GLN A 75 -1.78 -19.12 -3.57
CA GLN A 75 -2.46 -19.81 -2.48
C GLN A 75 -1.49 -20.15 -1.34
N ASN A 76 -0.28 -20.58 -1.65
CA ASN A 76 0.77 -20.84 -0.66
C ASN A 76 1.17 -19.56 0.07
N LEU A 77 1.32 -18.44 -0.64
CA LEU A 77 1.59 -17.13 -0.05
C LEU A 77 0.48 -16.73 0.95
N VAL A 78 -0.78 -16.86 0.54
CA VAL A 78 -1.93 -16.57 1.41
C VAL A 78 -1.90 -17.44 2.66
N ASN A 79 -1.66 -18.72 2.52
CA ASN A 79 -1.58 -19.66 3.64
C ASN A 79 -0.44 -19.32 4.61
N GLU A 80 0.75 -19.01 4.09
CA GLU A 80 1.89 -18.61 4.91
C GLU A 80 1.63 -17.31 5.68
N VAL A 81 1.00 -16.33 5.03
CA VAL A 81 0.62 -15.06 5.68
C VAL A 81 -0.40 -15.30 6.80
N LYS A 82 -1.39 -16.15 6.56
CA LYS A 82 -2.39 -16.51 7.58
C LYS A 82 -1.75 -17.22 8.78
N GLU A 83 -0.86 -18.17 8.53
CA GLU A 83 -0.17 -18.93 9.59
C GLU A 83 0.77 -18.03 10.41
N ALA A 84 1.48 -17.12 9.76
CA ALA A 84 2.38 -16.19 10.44
C ALA A 84 1.63 -15.24 11.40
N GLY A 85 0.46 -14.78 11.04
CA GLY A 85 -0.43 -13.95 11.87
C GLY A 85 0.05 -12.52 12.15
N ASN A 86 1.27 -12.17 11.76
CA ASN A 86 1.89 -10.86 12.01
C ASN A 86 2.23 -10.08 10.74
N ILE A 87 1.73 -10.50 9.59
CA ILE A 87 2.06 -9.91 8.29
C ILE A 87 0.93 -9.04 7.79
N ILE A 88 1.29 -7.84 7.33
CA ILE A 88 0.43 -6.92 6.59
C ILE A 88 0.96 -6.86 5.16
N LEU A 89 0.13 -7.16 4.18
CA LEU A 89 0.50 -7.08 2.77
C LEU A 89 0.24 -5.67 2.22
N PHE A 90 1.17 -5.16 1.46
CA PHE A 90 0.98 -3.91 0.72
C PHE A 90 0.88 -4.18 -0.78
N PHE A 91 -0.20 -3.71 -1.38
CA PHE A 91 -0.43 -3.76 -2.83
C PHE A 91 -0.53 -2.35 -3.39
N ASP A 92 0.46 -1.95 -4.16
CA ASP A 92 0.34 -0.74 -4.98
C ASP A 92 -0.60 -1.02 -6.16
N GLU A 93 -1.33 -0.01 -6.59
CA GLU A 93 -2.33 -0.16 -7.67
C GLU A 93 -3.28 -1.35 -7.46
N ILE A 94 -3.81 -1.48 -6.23
CA ILE A 94 -4.67 -2.60 -5.81
C ILE A 94 -5.90 -2.80 -6.72
N HIS A 95 -6.34 -1.75 -7.43
CA HIS A 95 -7.44 -1.83 -8.39
C HIS A 95 -7.16 -2.80 -9.54
N GLN A 96 -5.91 -3.02 -9.91
CA GLN A 96 -5.54 -4.01 -10.94
C GLN A 96 -5.91 -5.43 -10.52
N ILE A 97 -5.84 -5.74 -9.24
CA ILE A 97 -6.24 -7.03 -8.68
C ILE A 97 -7.76 -7.09 -8.49
N LEU A 98 -8.32 -6.09 -7.82
CA LEU A 98 -9.73 -6.10 -7.38
C LEU A 98 -10.70 -5.78 -8.51
N GLY A 99 -10.25 -5.09 -9.56
CA GLY A 99 -11.01 -4.80 -10.77
C GLY A 99 -10.96 -5.88 -11.83
N ALA A 100 -10.09 -6.87 -11.71
CA ALA A 100 -9.96 -7.96 -12.67
C ALA A 100 -11.18 -8.89 -12.62
N GLY A 101 -12.09 -8.68 -13.49
CA GLY A 101 -13.36 -9.44 -13.58
C GLY A 101 -14.38 -8.76 -14.48
N SER A 102 -14.17 -7.50 -14.81
CA SER A 102 -15.08 -6.71 -15.65
C SER A 102 -14.59 -6.43 -17.08
N THR A 103 -13.28 -6.54 -17.34
CA THR A 103 -12.73 -6.35 -18.70
C THR A 103 -11.50 -7.24 -18.89
N GLY A 104 -11.58 -8.11 -19.87
CA GLY A 104 -10.73 -9.28 -20.09
C GLY A 104 -9.33 -9.06 -20.62
N ASP A 105 -8.45 -8.34 -19.93
CA ASP A 105 -7.03 -8.31 -20.29
C ASP A 105 -6.14 -8.56 -19.05
N GLY A 106 -5.67 -9.78 -18.92
CA GLY A 106 -4.70 -10.18 -17.91
C GLY A 106 -5.09 -11.47 -17.19
N GLN A 107 -4.75 -12.60 -17.75
CA GLN A 107 -5.07 -13.91 -17.14
C GLN A 107 -4.43 -14.09 -15.75
N GLY A 108 -3.27 -13.47 -15.48
CA GLY A 108 -2.60 -13.55 -14.20
C GLY A 108 -3.30 -12.76 -13.10
N SER A 109 -3.71 -11.52 -13.38
CA SER A 109 -4.44 -10.66 -12.43
C SER A 109 -5.79 -11.26 -12.03
N LYS A 110 -6.46 -11.98 -12.94
CA LYS A 110 -7.72 -12.68 -12.66
C LYS A 110 -7.53 -13.84 -11.67
N GLY A 111 -6.49 -14.63 -11.82
CA GLY A 111 -6.17 -15.72 -10.89
C GLY A 111 -5.86 -15.20 -9.49
N LEU A 112 -5.11 -14.12 -9.39
CA LEU A 112 -4.82 -13.45 -8.12
C LEU A 112 -6.09 -12.90 -7.47
N ALA A 113 -6.98 -12.26 -8.25
CA ALA A 113 -8.25 -11.76 -7.75
C ALA A 113 -9.16 -12.86 -7.21
N ASP A 114 -9.23 -14.00 -7.91
CA ASP A 114 -10.07 -15.14 -7.51
C ASP A 114 -9.63 -15.76 -6.18
N ILE A 115 -8.36 -15.63 -5.81
CA ILE A 115 -7.82 -16.10 -4.53
C ILE A 115 -7.92 -15.02 -3.44
N LEU A 116 -7.56 -13.79 -3.75
CA LEU A 116 -7.48 -12.70 -2.77
C LEU A 116 -8.84 -12.15 -2.36
N LYS A 117 -9.77 -11.97 -3.29
CA LYS A 117 -11.10 -11.43 -2.96
C LYS A 117 -11.83 -12.23 -1.88
N PRO A 118 -11.92 -13.58 -1.95
CA PRO A 118 -12.53 -14.35 -0.88
C PRO A 118 -11.80 -14.22 0.45
N ALA A 119 -10.47 -14.25 0.45
CA ALA A 119 -9.66 -14.12 1.66
C ALA A 119 -9.85 -12.76 2.33
N LEU A 120 -9.88 -11.67 1.56
CA LEU A 120 -10.17 -10.32 2.05
C LEU A 120 -11.60 -10.19 2.58
N SER A 121 -12.58 -10.74 1.86
CA SER A 121 -13.98 -10.71 2.27
C SER A 121 -14.25 -11.46 3.57
N ARG A 122 -13.49 -12.52 3.84
CA ARG A 122 -13.58 -13.30 5.09
C ARG A 122 -12.73 -12.73 6.23
N GLY A 123 -11.94 -11.68 5.98
CA GLY A 123 -11.05 -11.11 6.98
C GLY A 123 -9.85 -11.97 7.34
N GLU A 124 -9.43 -12.86 6.46
CA GLU A 124 -8.28 -13.76 6.65
C GLU A 124 -6.94 -13.06 6.45
N LEU A 125 -6.91 -11.95 5.71
CA LEU A 125 -5.73 -11.14 5.41
C LEU A 125 -5.92 -9.71 5.88
N THR A 126 -4.82 -9.08 6.30
CA THR A 126 -4.74 -7.64 6.51
C THR A 126 -3.90 -7.03 5.41
N VAL A 127 -4.46 -6.06 4.72
CA VAL A 127 -3.89 -5.47 3.51
C VAL A 127 -3.92 -3.95 3.56
N ILE A 128 -2.86 -3.33 3.09
CA ILE A 128 -2.83 -1.91 2.73
C ILE A 128 -2.87 -1.82 1.21
N GLY A 129 -3.83 -1.12 0.66
CA GLY A 129 -3.91 -0.84 -0.77
C GLY A 129 -3.52 0.59 -1.10
N ALA A 130 -3.06 0.83 -2.31
CA ALA A 130 -2.87 2.16 -2.86
C ALA A 130 -3.54 2.24 -4.24
N THR A 131 -4.26 3.32 -4.51
CA THR A 131 -4.98 3.52 -5.77
C THR A 131 -5.33 4.99 -5.99
N THR A 132 -5.92 5.31 -7.12
CA THR A 132 -6.49 6.63 -7.40
C THR A 132 -7.94 6.73 -6.92
N GLN A 133 -8.47 7.95 -6.82
CA GLN A 133 -9.85 8.17 -6.40
C GLN A 133 -10.87 7.52 -7.36
N ASP A 134 -10.64 7.64 -8.67
CA ASP A 134 -11.53 7.07 -9.67
C ASP A 134 -11.54 5.54 -9.64
N GLU A 135 -10.37 4.93 -9.52
CA GLU A 135 -10.24 3.48 -9.41
C GLU A 135 -10.83 2.94 -8.11
N TYR A 136 -10.68 3.64 -7.01
CA TYR A 136 -11.31 3.28 -5.74
C TYR A 136 -12.83 3.25 -5.84
N ARG A 137 -13.44 4.26 -6.46
CA ARG A 137 -14.89 4.30 -6.70
C ARG A 137 -15.36 3.20 -7.63
N ASN A 138 -14.59 2.90 -8.67
CA ASN A 138 -14.97 1.95 -9.71
C ASN A 138 -14.70 0.50 -9.34
N THR A 139 -13.89 0.22 -8.33
CA THR A 139 -13.51 -1.14 -7.92
C THR A 139 -14.02 -1.47 -6.52
N ILE A 140 -13.43 -0.92 -5.48
CA ILE A 140 -13.69 -1.29 -4.09
C ILE A 140 -15.11 -0.89 -3.65
N LEU A 141 -15.52 0.33 -3.93
CA LEU A 141 -16.84 0.84 -3.51
C LEU A 141 -18.01 0.15 -4.23
N LYS A 142 -17.80 -0.36 -5.44
CA LYS A 142 -18.83 -1.11 -6.16
C LYS A 142 -19.03 -2.53 -5.66
N ASN A 143 -18.08 -3.07 -4.91
CA ASN A 143 -18.17 -4.42 -4.34
C ASN A 143 -18.51 -4.32 -2.85
N ALA A 144 -19.74 -4.67 -2.48
CA ALA A 144 -20.22 -4.57 -1.11
C ALA A 144 -19.39 -5.39 -0.10
N ALA A 145 -18.89 -6.55 -0.50
CA ALA A 145 -18.05 -7.40 0.36
C ALA A 145 -16.69 -6.76 0.64
N LEU A 146 -16.08 -6.10 -0.35
CA LEU A 146 -14.82 -5.38 -0.19
C LEU A 146 -15.03 -4.04 0.53
N ALA A 147 -16.07 -3.30 0.19
CA ALA A 147 -16.37 -2.01 0.83
C ALA A 147 -16.53 -2.12 2.35
N ARG A 148 -16.99 -3.26 2.84
CA ARG A 148 -17.10 -3.54 4.27
C ARG A 148 -15.75 -3.82 4.97
N ARG A 149 -14.69 -4.09 4.22
CA ARG A 149 -13.38 -4.47 4.75
C ARG A 149 -12.33 -3.38 4.61
N PHE A 150 -12.57 -2.38 3.77
CA PHE A 150 -11.63 -1.31 3.48
C PHE A 150 -12.06 0.05 4.02
N ASN A 151 -11.10 0.83 4.47
CA ASN A 151 -11.26 2.23 4.82
C ASN A 151 -10.37 3.11 3.96
N GLU A 152 -10.94 4.18 3.43
CA GLU A 152 -10.22 5.17 2.65
C GLU A 152 -9.33 6.05 3.54
N VAL A 153 -8.08 6.22 3.15
CA VAL A 153 -7.15 7.22 3.67
C VAL A 153 -6.77 8.14 2.51
N LYS A 154 -7.18 9.40 2.57
CA LYS A 154 -6.84 10.38 1.53
C LYS A 154 -5.40 10.83 1.65
N VAL A 155 -4.65 10.73 0.56
CA VAL A 155 -3.29 11.22 0.44
C VAL A 155 -3.27 12.36 -0.58
N ASN A 156 -3.05 13.57 -0.08
CA ASN A 156 -2.99 14.76 -0.92
C ASN A 156 -1.53 15.10 -1.26
N ALA A 157 -1.34 15.81 -2.36
CA ALA A 157 -0.04 16.40 -2.66
C ALA A 157 0.40 17.29 -1.50
N PRO A 158 1.69 17.28 -1.10
CA PRO A 158 2.18 18.14 -0.05
C PRO A 158 2.00 19.61 -0.43
N SER A 159 1.69 20.48 0.54
CA SER A 159 1.67 21.92 0.36
C SER A 159 3.08 22.45 0.05
N ALA A 160 3.19 23.68 -0.42
CA ALA A 160 4.48 24.33 -0.62
C ALA A 160 5.31 24.35 0.67
N GLU A 161 4.66 24.60 1.82
CA GLU A 161 5.32 24.58 3.12
C GLU A 161 5.81 23.17 3.49
N ASP A 162 5.00 22.16 3.28
CA ASP A 162 5.39 20.76 3.54
C ASP A 162 6.50 20.30 2.59
N THR A 163 6.43 20.68 1.31
CA THR A 163 7.49 20.41 0.33
C THR A 163 8.81 21.04 0.77
N PHE A 164 8.79 22.28 1.25
CA PHE A 164 9.97 22.92 1.78
C PHE A 164 10.58 22.17 2.97
N LYS A 165 9.74 21.72 3.90
CA LYS A 165 10.18 20.88 5.05
C LYS A 165 10.79 19.56 4.61
N ILE A 166 10.20 18.91 3.59
CA ILE A 166 10.74 17.67 3.01
C ILE A 166 12.11 17.93 2.41
N LEU A 167 12.28 19.01 1.63
CA LEU A 167 13.56 19.39 1.05
C LEU A 167 14.60 19.70 2.11
N GLN A 168 14.22 20.35 3.20
CA GLN A 168 15.13 20.57 4.35
C GLN A 168 15.59 19.23 4.96
N GLY A 169 14.67 18.26 5.09
CA GLY A 169 15.00 16.94 5.67
C GLY A 169 15.99 16.12 4.84
N ILE A 170 15.95 16.26 3.52
CA ILE A 170 16.87 15.52 2.62
C ILE A 170 18.09 16.32 2.21
N ARG A 171 18.15 17.60 2.55
CA ARG A 171 19.22 18.53 2.14
C ARG A 171 20.62 18.01 2.44
N ASP A 172 20.84 17.51 3.64
CA ASP A 172 22.16 17.05 4.07
C ASP A 172 22.70 15.90 3.23
N LEU A 173 21.82 14.97 2.84
CA LEU A 173 22.16 13.87 1.94
C LEU A 173 22.58 14.37 0.57
N TYR A 174 21.82 15.32 0.01
CA TYR A 174 22.14 15.94 -1.28
C TYR A 174 23.43 16.73 -1.24
N GLN A 175 23.64 17.54 -0.18
CA GLN A 175 24.88 18.30 0.01
C GLN A 175 26.11 17.38 0.07
N GLN A 176 26.04 16.30 0.80
CA GLN A 176 27.13 15.32 0.91
C GLN A 176 27.39 14.60 -0.42
N HIS A 177 26.34 14.18 -1.12
CA HIS A 177 26.47 13.43 -2.36
C HIS A 177 27.03 14.27 -3.51
N HIS A 178 26.60 15.51 -3.64
CA HIS A 178 26.98 16.42 -4.73
C HIS A 178 28.09 17.42 -4.36
N ASN A 179 28.54 17.41 -3.12
CA ASN A 179 29.60 18.33 -2.64
C ASN A 179 29.25 19.81 -2.82
N VAL A 180 27.99 20.16 -2.58
CA VAL A 180 27.44 21.52 -2.73
C VAL A 180 26.77 21.97 -1.43
N ILE A 181 26.55 23.28 -1.29
CA ILE A 181 25.82 23.90 -0.19
C ILE A 181 24.46 24.36 -0.75
N LEU A 182 23.36 23.96 -0.10
CA LEU A 182 21.99 24.31 -0.46
C LEU A 182 21.37 25.16 0.64
N PRO A 183 21.48 26.50 0.58
CA PRO A 183 20.83 27.37 1.56
C PRO A 183 19.31 27.37 1.39
N ASP A 184 18.59 27.82 2.43
CA ASP A 184 17.12 27.80 2.46
C ASP A 184 16.48 28.57 1.31
N GLU A 185 17.11 29.66 0.85
CA GLU A 185 16.62 30.43 -0.30
C GLU A 185 16.55 29.60 -1.58
N VAL A 186 17.50 28.69 -1.79
CA VAL A 186 17.52 27.78 -2.95
C VAL A 186 16.40 26.78 -2.82
N LEU A 187 16.17 26.22 -1.63
CA LEU A 187 15.08 25.27 -1.37
C LEU A 187 13.71 25.93 -1.56
N LYS A 188 13.54 27.16 -1.10
CA LYS A 188 12.30 27.94 -1.31
C LYS A 188 12.04 28.25 -2.78
N ALA A 189 13.09 28.50 -3.56
CA ALA A 189 12.96 28.75 -4.98
C ALA A 189 12.62 27.47 -5.78
N ALA A 190 12.89 26.30 -5.23
CA ALA A 190 12.59 25.00 -5.85
C ALA A 190 11.14 24.54 -5.61
N VAL A 191 10.43 25.14 -4.67
CA VAL A 191 9.04 24.87 -4.32
C VAL A 191 8.08 25.72 -5.13
#